data_16b7fdb4ea06c022f9ec53041542e9fc
#
_entry.id   16b7fdb4ea06c022f9ec53041542e9fc
#
_cell.length_a   1.000
_cell.length_b   1.000
_cell.length_c   1.000
_cell.angle_alpha   90.00
_cell.angle_beta   90.00
_cell.angle_gamma   90.00
#
_symmetry.space_group_name_H-M   'P 1'
#
loop_
_entity.id
_entity.type
_entity.pdbx_description
1 polymer ?
#
loop_
_entity_poly.entity_id
_entity_poly.type
_entity_poly.pdbx_seq_one_letter_code
_entity_poly.pdbx_strand_id
1 'polypeptide(L)'
;MILDGIRYRIFSTGCIVGIMGLFLAIVSVVHDKKYLAASLLSLAFSLIYVTFYLYVLMNPLIMSFTGQFKRSYRDSSVAPPLPVTRAYVFDIGEKTNKVVYLDAFTKNKYFQENMVIDDEYTIYYEKRTKIVVGVKKESR
;
A
#
# COMPACT_ATOMS: atom_id res chain seq x y z
N MET A 1 -10.84 -9.76 -4.02
CA MET A 1 -11.18 -8.32 -3.88
C MET A 1 -10.40 -7.61 -2.76
N ILE A 2 -10.29 -8.21 -1.62
CA ILE A 2 -9.58 -7.66 -0.43
C ILE A 2 -8.09 -7.41 -0.68
N LEU A 3 -7.52 -8.03 -1.68
CA LEU A 3 -6.09 -8.30 -1.78
C LEU A 3 -5.41 -7.61 -2.96
N ASP A 4 -6.17 -6.82 -3.74
CA ASP A 4 -5.61 -6.20 -4.94
C ASP A 4 -4.52 -5.17 -4.60
N GLY A 5 -4.71 -4.35 -3.56
CA GLY A 5 -3.69 -3.41 -3.10
C GLY A 5 -2.42 -4.08 -2.58
N ILE A 6 -2.57 -5.19 -1.84
CA ILE A 6 -1.43 -5.96 -1.33
C ILE A 6 -0.71 -6.68 -2.47
N ARG A 7 -1.46 -7.33 -3.37
CA ARG A 7 -0.91 -7.95 -4.57
C ARG A 7 -0.16 -6.93 -5.42
N TYR A 8 -0.75 -5.76 -5.60
CA TYR A 8 -0.12 -4.68 -6.33
C TYR A 8 1.22 -4.26 -5.71
N ARG A 9 1.31 -4.11 -4.39
CA ARG A 9 2.56 -3.79 -3.70
C ARG A 9 3.61 -4.88 -3.84
N ILE A 10 3.23 -6.16 -3.80
CA ILE A 10 4.15 -7.26 -4.06
C ILE A 10 4.74 -7.12 -5.46
N PHE A 11 3.89 -6.94 -6.47
CA PHE A 11 4.35 -6.88 -7.86
C PHE A 11 5.11 -5.59 -8.17
N SER A 12 4.61 -4.42 -7.78
CA SER A 12 5.23 -3.15 -8.15
C SER A 12 6.54 -2.90 -7.41
N THR A 13 6.55 -3.00 -6.10
CA THR A 13 7.75 -2.68 -5.33
C THR A 13 8.64 -3.90 -5.16
N GLY A 14 8.09 -5.03 -4.73
CA GLY A 14 8.86 -6.24 -4.46
C GLY A 14 9.56 -6.77 -5.72
N CYS A 15 8.81 -6.97 -6.80
CA CYS A 15 9.37 -7.53 -8.03
C CYS A 15 10.30 -6.54 -8.75
N ILE A 16 9.95 -5.25 -8.82
CA ILE A 16 10.80 -4.25 -9.47
C ILE A 16 12.14 -4.13 -8.75
N VAL A 17 12.14 -3.99 -7.42
CA VAL A 17 13.37 -3.89 -6.64
C VAL A 17 14.18 -5.19 -6.74
N GLY A 18 13.51 -6.35 -6.76
CA GLY A 18 14.17 -7.64 -6.98
C GLY A 18 14.86 -7.75 -8.34
N ILE A 19 14.18 -7.33 -9.41
CA ILE A 19 14.74 -7.30 -10.78
C ILE A 19 15.94 -6.36 -10.86
N MET A 20 15.84 -5.17 -10.25
CA MET A 20 16.97 -4.24 -10.18
C MET A 20 18.16 -4.85 -9.42
N GLY A 21 17.91 -5.54 -8.32
CA GLY A 21 18.94 -6.25 -7.57
C GLY A 21 19.64 -7.34 -8.40
N LEU A 22 18.88 -8.14 -9.16
CA LEU A 22 19.43 -9.14 -10.08
C LEU A 22 20.26 -8.50 -11.19
N PHE A 23 19.77 -7.42 -11.78
CA PHE A 23 20.54 -6.69 -12.81
C PHE A 23 21.88 -6.19 -12.27
N LEU A 24 21.88 -5.57 -11.08
CA LEU A 24 23.10 -5.13 -10.40
C LEU A 24 24.05 -6.31 -10.08
N ALA A 25 23.50 -7.48 -9.74
CA ALA A 25 24.32 -8.68 -9.51
C ALA A 25 25.05 -9.11 -10.78
N ILE A 26 24.35 -9.14 -11.92
CA ILE A 26 24.96 -9.47 -13.23
C ILE A 26 26.05 -8.46 -13.57
N VAL A 27 25.79 -7.16 -13.42
CA VAL A 27 26.79 -6.11 -13.67
C VAL A 27 28.01 -6.28 -12.77
N SER A 28 27.81 -6.65 -11.50
CA SER A 28 28.89 -6.87 -10.54
C SER A 28 29.81 -8.04 -10.92
N VAL A 29 29.23 -9.09 -11.48
CA VAL A 29 30.02 -10.25 -11.96
C VAL A 29 30.83 -9.94 -13.20
N VAL A 30 30.26 -9.14 -14.12
CA VAL A 30 30.86 -8.87 -15.45
C VAL A 30 31.85 -7.72 -15.41
N HIS A 31 31.57 -6.66 -14.66
CA HIS A 31 32.34 -5.40 -14.76
C HIS A 31 33.12 -5.03 -13.49
N ASP A 32 32.48 -4.97 -12.33
CA ASP A 32 33.14 -4.47 -11.11
C ASP A 32 32.40 -4.90 -9.84
N LYS A 33 33.14 -5.51 -8.93
CA LYS A 33 32.63 -6.01 -7.63
C LYS A 33 32.07 -4.93 -6.71
N LYS A 34 32.31 -3.64 -6.99
CA LYS A 34 31.81 -2.53 -6.17
C LYS A 34 30.28 -2.48 -6.05
N TYR A 35 29.55 -3.01 -7.03
CA TYR A 35 28.08 -3.05 -7.00
C TYR A 35 27.51 -4.26 -6.25
N LEU A 36 28.36 -5.17 -5.80
CA LEU A 36 27.92 -6.41 -5.13
C LEU A 36 27.13 -6.12 -3.85
N ALA A 37 27.60 -5.17 -3.03
CA ALA A 37 26.93 -4.80 -1.79
C ALA A 37 25.53 -4.21 -2.07
N ALA A 38 25.40 -3.31 -3.03
CA ALA A 38 24.12 -2.72 -3.44
C ALA A 38 23.15 -3.77 -3.97
N SER A 39 23.64 -4.72 -4.76
CA SER A 39 22.87 -5.86 -5.27
C SER A 39 22.32 -6.72 -4.11
N LEU A 40 23.17 -7.12 -3.16
CA LEU A 40 22.78 -7.94 -2.03
C LEU A 40 21.74 -7.23 -1.14
N LEU A 41 21.93 -5.93 -0.87
CA LEU A 41 20.98 -5.13 -0.12
C LEU A 41 19.63 -5.02 -0.82
N SER A 42 19.62 -4.79 -2.12
CA SER A 42 18.39 -4.71 -2.93
C SER A 42 17.63 -6.02 -2.93
N LEU A 43 18.33 -7.16 -3.10
CA LEU A 43 17.73 -8.50 -3.07
C LEU A 43 17.18 -8.84 -1.68
N ALA A 44 17.92 -8.52 -0.61
CA ALA A 44 17.49 -8.75 0.76
C ALA A 44 16.24 -7.91 1.07
N PHE A 45 16.24 -6.65 0.70
CA PHE A 45 15.07 -5.77 0.87
C PHE A 45 13.86 -6.31 0.12
N SER A 46 14.01 -6.68 -1.14
CA SER A 46 12.94 -7.27 -1.95
C SER A 46 12.37 -8.54 -1.29
N LEU A 47 13.23 -9.43 -0.82
CA LEU A 47 12.81 -10.67 -0.18
C LEU A 47 12.01 -10.41 1.10
N ILE A 48 12.51 -9.54 1.99
CA ILE A 48 11.82 -9.17 3.23
C ILE A 48 10.47 -8.52 2.92
N TYR A 49 10.45 -7.58 1.97
CA TYR A 49 9.25 -6.86 1.57
C TYR A 49 8.19 -7.80 1.00
N VAL A 50 8.55 -8.66 0.05
CA VAL A 50 7.64 -9.63 -0.56
C VAL A 50 7.12 -10.62 0.48
N THR A 51 8.00 -11.15 1.33
CA THR A 51 7.63 -12.10 2.38
C THR A 51 6.63 -11.48 3.37
N PHE A 52 6.85 -10.23 3.78
CA PHE A 52 5.93 -9.52 4.67
C PHE A 52 4.54 -9.40 4.06
N TYR A 53 4.44 -8.92 2.81
CA TYR A 53 3.15 -8.76 2.15
C TYR A 53 2.47 -10.08 1.80
N LEU A 54 3.23 -11.12 1.47
CA LEU A 54 2.69 -12.48 1.31
C LEU A 54 2.12 -13.01 2.63
N TYR A 55 2.82 -12.79 3.74
CA TYR A 55 2.31 -13.16 5.06
C TYR A 55 1.01 -12.42 5.39
N VAL A 56 0.93 -11.11 5.11
CA VAL A 56 -0.30 -10.33 5.27
C VAL A 56 -1.43 -10.86 4.38
N LEU A 57 -1.10 -11.25 3.14
CA LEU A 57 -2.05 -11.82 2.20
C LEU A 57 -2.65 -13.15 2.68
N MET A 58 -1.82 -14.00 3.27
CA MET A 58 -2.25 -15.32 3.76
C MET A 58 -3.00 -15.22 5.10
N ASN A 59 -2.69 -14.22 5.92
CA ASN A 59 -3.27 -14.02 7.24
C ASN A 59 -3.78 -12.57 7.41
N PRO A 60 -4.79 -12.13 6.68
CA PRO A 60 -5.29 -10.77 6.75
C PRO A 60 -5.99 -10.50 8.09
N LEU A 61 -5.63 -9.41 8.75
CA LEU A 61 -6.29 -8.91 9.94
C LEU A 61 -7.23 -7.76 9.54
N ILE A 62 -8.45 -8.10 9.20
CA ILE A 62 -9.46 -7.11 8.77
C ILE A 62 -10.10 -6.47 9.98
N MET A 63 -10.06 -5.15 9.98
CA MET A 63 -10.77 -4.31 10.95
C MET A 63 -11.71 -3.35 10.21
N SER A 64 -12.70 -2.84 10.94
CA SER A 64 -13.62 -1.83 10.43
C SER A 64 -13.76 -0.68 11.39
N PHE A 65 -14.11 0.48 10.86
CA PHE A 65 -14.58 1.62 11.62
C PHE A 65 -15.63 2.36 10.80
N THR A 66 -16.47 3.12 11.48
CA THR A 66 -17.42 4.05 10.87
C THR A 66 -16.98 5.47 11.16
N GLY A 67 -16.99 6.34 10.17
CA GLY A 67 -16.60 7.73 10.34
C GLY A 67 -16.99 8.61 9.16
N GLN A 68 -16.96 9.92 9.39
CA GLN A 68 -17.21 10.92 8.36
C GLN A 68 -15.97 11.16 7.51
N PHE A 69 -16.13 11.10 6.21
CA PHE A 69 -15.05 11.42 5.28
C PHE A 69 -14.73 12.92 5.31
N LYS A 70 -13.49 13.29 5.58
CA LYS A 70 -13.07 14.70 5.66
C LYS A 70 -12.24 15.15 4.47
N ARG A 71 -11.25 14.37 4.06
CA ARG A 71 -10.38 14.73 2.94
C ARG A 71 -9.58 13.53 2.42
N SER A 72 -9.11 13.66 1.20
CA SER A 72 -8.07 12.79 0.67
C SER A 72 -6.86 13.63 0.21
N TYR A 73 -5.68 13.06 0.31
CA TYR A 73 -4.46 13.67 -0.22
C TYR A 73 -3.52 12.62 -0.78
N ARG A 74 -2.66 13.03 -1.69
CA ARG A 74 -1.60 12.17 -2.18
C ARG A 74 -0.51 12.09 -1.12
N ASP A 75 -0.18 10.88 -0.70
CA ASP A 75 0.95 10.69 0.20
C ASP A 75 2.26 10.82 -0.60
N SER A 76 2.92 11.96 -0.43
CA SER A 76 4.20 12.27 -1.08
C SER A 76 5.41 11.76 -0.33
N SER A 77 5.22 11.14 0.84
CA SER A 77 6.33 10.54 1.61
C SER A 77 6.94 9.34 0.91
N VAL A 78 6.26 8.81 -0.09
CA VAL A 78 6.69 7.67 -0.88
C VAL A 78 7.34 8.19 -2.17
N ALA A 79 8.67 8.07 -2.24
CA ALA A 79 9.43 8.46 -3.42
C ALA A 79 9.23 7.46 -4.59
N PRO A 80 9.22 7.93 -5.85
CA PRO A 80 9.31 7.02 -6.99
C PRO A 80 10.53 6.10 -6.86
N PRO A 81 10.44 4.81 -7.28
CA PRO A 81 9.41 4.18 -8.12
C PRO A 81 8.24 3.54 -7.34
N LEU A 82 8.06 3.89 -6.09
CA LEU A 82 7.01 3.29 -5.28
C LEU A 82 5.61 3.72 -5.75
N PRO A 83 4.58 2.87 -5.59
CA PRO A 83 3.25 3.16 -6.08
C PRO A 83 2.68 4.42 -5.40
N VAL A 84 1.99 5.22 -6.19
CA VAL A 84 1.30 6.40 -5.68
C VAL A 84 0.21 5.95 -4.71
N THR A 85 0.34 6.35 -3.47
CA THR A 85 -0.62 6.06 -2.41
C THR A 85 -1.47 7.29 -2.13
N ARG A 86 -2.77 7.11 -2.03
CA ARG A 86 -3.68 8.16 -1.60
C ARG A 86 -4.16 7.87 -0.18
N ALA A 87 -4.01 8.84 0.69
CA ALA A 87 -4.49 8.78 2.06
C ALA A 87 -5.91 9.36 2.15
N TYR A 88 -6.77 8.69 2.90
CA TYR A 88 -8.14 9.11 3.19
C TYR A 88 -8.30 9.31 4.68
N VAL A 89 -8.79 10.48 5.08
CA VAL A 89 -8.92 10.90 6.46
C VAL A 89 -10.39 10.87 6.86
N PHE A 90 -10.67 10.19 7.96
CA PHE A 90 -12.01 10.06 8.54
C PHE A 90 -12.03 10.56 9.96
N ASP A 91 -13.06 11.35 10.29
CA ASP A 91 -13.40 11.72 11.66
C ASP A 91 -14.31 10.64 12.26
N ILE A 92 -13.86 10.04 13.34
CA ILE A 92 -14.60 8.98 14.05
C ILE A 92 -15.23 9.47 15.36
N GLY A 93 -15.25 10.80 15.59
CA GLY A 93 -15.77 11.38 16.85
C GLY A 93 -14.82 11.29 18.04
N GLU A 94 -13.61 10.75 17.84
CA GLU A 94 -12.54 10.74 18.83
C GLU A 94 -11.57 11.91 18.58
N LYS A 95 -10.69 12.21 19.54
CA LYS A 95 -9.70 13.30 19.40
C LYS A 95 -8.71 13.12 18.22
N THR A 96 -8.64 11.93 17.66
CA THR A 96 -7.73 11.60 16.56
C THR A 96 -8.48 11.08 15.35
N ASN A 97 -8.22 11.67 14.18
CA ASN A 97 -8.74 11.18 12.91
C ASN A 97 -8.08 9.86 12.52
N LYS A 98 -8.85 8.95 11.93
CA LYS A 98 -8.30 7.74 11.31
C LYS A 98 -7.87 8.00 9.88
N VAL A 99 -6.70 7.46 9.53
CA VAL A 99 -6.14 7.53 8.19
C VAL A 99 -6.00 6.12 7.62
N VAL A 100 -6.52 5.92 6.42
CA VAL A 100 -6.38 4.68 5.67
C VAL A 100 -5.84 4.97 4.27
N TYR A 101 -5.24 3.97 3.63
CA TYR A 101 -4.52 4.14 2.38
C TYR A 101 -5.15 3.33 1.26
N LEU A 102 -5.12 3.89 0.07
CA LEU A 102 -5.51 3.23 -1.17
C LEU A 102 -4.43 3.49 -2.23
N ASP A 103 -3.89 2.44 -2.79
CA ASP A 103 -2.93 2.56 -3.88
C ASP A 103 -3.64 2.95 -5.18
N ALA A 104 -3.00 3.81 -5.99
CA ALA A 104 -3.60 4.40 -7.18
C ALA A 104 -4.06 3.40 -8.24
N PHE A 105 -3.55 2.17 -8.19
CA PHE A 105 -3.87 1.10 -9.15
C PHE A 105 -4.86 0.06 -8.62
N THR A 106 -5.39 0.26 -7.42
CA THR A 106 -6.47 -0.60 -6.96
C THR A 106 -7.75 -0.27 -7.72
N LYS A 107 -8.43 -1.30 -8.21
CA LYS A 107 -9.69 -1.17 -8.95
C LYS A 107 -10.88 -0.74 -8.10
N ASN A 108 -10.65 -0.25 -6.90
CA ASN A 108 -11.74 0.19 -6.03
C ASN A 108 -12.22 1.58 -6.46
N LYS A 109 -13.00 1.62 -7.55
CA LYS A 109 -13.60 2.82 -8.12
C LYS A 109 -14.39 3.67 -7.12
N TYR A 110 -14.91 3.04 -6.08
CA TYR A 110 -15.73 3.72 -5.10
C TYR A 110 -14.98 4.83 -4.37
N PHE A 111 -13.73 4.59 -3.97
CA PHE A 111 -12.89 5.60 -3.34
C PHE A 111 -12.42 6.70 -4.29
N GLN A 112 -12.34 6.39 -5.57
CA GLN A 112 -11.78 7.32 -6.54
C GLN A 112 -12.81 8.34 -7.04
N GLU A 113 -14.09 7.96 -7.09
CA GLU A 113 -15.09 8.72 -7.85
C GLU A 113 -16.28 9.24 -7.02
N ASN A 114 -16.60 8.66 -5.85
CA ASN A 114 -17.91 8.85 -5.23
C ASN A 114 -17.93 9.17 -3.73
N MET A 115 -16.79 9.46 -3.09
CA MET A 115 -16.82 9.84 -1.68
C MET A 115 -17.18 11.30 -1.51
N VAL A 116 -18.27 11.56 -0.81
CA VAL A 116 -18.76 12.90 -0.48
C VAL A 116 -18.22 13.30 0.88
N ILE A 117 -17.67 14.51 0.98
CA ILE A 117 -17.19 15.09 2.24
C ILE A 117 -18.36 15.20 3.22
N ASP A 118 -18.08 14.88 4.48
CA ASP A 118 -19.01 14.83 5.61
C ASP A 118 -20.07 13.72 5.58
N ASP A 119 -20.11 12.91 4.53
CA ASP A 119 -20.90 11.69 4.56
C ASP A 119 -20.23 10.61 5.42
N GLU A 120 -21.06 9.74 5.99
CA GLU A 120 -20.63 8.67 6.86
C GLU A 120 -20.39 7.36 6.10
N TYR A 121 -19.23 6.75 6.35
CA TYR A 121 -18.82 5.50 5.70
C TYR A 121 -18.30 4.51 6.72
N THR A 122 -18.62 3.23 6.51
CA THR A 122 -17.96 2.11 7.18
C THR A 122 -16.83 1.62 6.29
N ILE A 123 -15.61 1.69 6.81
CA ILE A 123 -14.37 1.36 6.12
C ILE A 123 -13.83 0.06 6.67
N TYR A 124 -13.58 -0.90 5.80
CA TYR A 124 -12.89 -2.15 6.10
C TYR A 124 -11.44 -2.02 5.65
N TYR A 125 -10.49 -2.32 6.51
CA TYR A 125 -9.07 -2.17 6.21
C TYR A 125 -8.22 -3.25 6.89
N GLU A 126 -7.06 -3.53 6.32
CA GLU A 126 -6.08 -4.42 6.94
C GLU A 126 -5.27 -3.67 8.01
N LYS A 127 -5.24 -4.20 9.23
CA LYS A 127 -4.75 -3.52 10.44
C LYS A 127 -3.29 -3.07 10.35
N ARG A 128 -2.41 -3.92 9.81
CA ARG A 128 -0.94 -3.68 9.78
C ARG A 128 -0.55 -2.70 8.68
N THR A 129 -1.15 -2.86 7.51
CA THR A 129 -0.83 -2.05 6.33
C THR A 129 -1.72 -0.82 6.18
N LYS A 130 -2.85 -0.78 6.90
CA LYS A 130 -3.91 0.23 6.77
C LYS A 130 -4.47 0.36 5.36
N ILE A 131 -4.30 -0.67 4.54
CA ILE A 131 -4.85 -0.71 3.18
C ILE A 131 -6.34 -1.00 3.25
N VAL A 132 -7.11 -0.17 2.57
CA VAL A 132 -8.56 -0.34 2.46
C VAL A 132 -8.88 -1.58 1.64
N VAL A 133 -9.82 -2.36 2.15
CA VAL A 133 -10.29 -3.60 1.52
C VAL A 133 -11.77 -3.54 1.13
N GLY A 134 -12.52 -2.63 1.72
CA GLY A 134 -13.92 -2.45 1.39
C GLY A 134 -14.48 -1.14 1.97
N VAL A 135 -15.57 -0.68 1.37
CA VAL A 135 -16.30 0.52 1.78
C VAL A 135 -17.79 0.26 1.71
N LYS A 136 -18.51 0.74 2.69
CA LYS A 136 -19.96 0.78 2.71
C LYS A 136 -20.39 2.19 3.06
N LYS A 137 -21.24 2.81 2.23
CA LYS A 137 -21.87 4.07 2.58
C LYS A 137 -23.02 3.77 3.56
N GLU A 138 -23.03 4.48 4.67
CA GLU A 138 -24.18 4.40 5.57
C GLU A 138 -25.28 5.32 5.04
N SER A 139 -26.45 4.74 4.75
CA SER A 139 -27.63 5.53 4.39
C SER A 139 -28.21 6.16 5.66
N ARG A 140 -28.28 7.47 5.67
CA ARG A 140 -29.15 8.17 6.62
C ARG A 140 -30.60 7.93 6.31
#